data_81b35dc10b22fcc2eead85f58e772a30
#
_entry.id   81b35dc10b22fcc2eead85f58e772a30
#
_cell.length_a   1.000
_cell.length_b   1.000
_cell.length_c   1.000
_cell.angle_alpha   90.00
_cell.angle_beta   90.00
_cell.angle_gamma   90.00
#
_symmetry.space_group_name_H-M   'P 1'
#
loop_
_entity.id
_entity.type
_entity.pdbx_description
1 polymer ?
#
loop_
_entity_poly.entity_id
_entity_poly.type
_entity_poly.pdbx_seq_one_letter_code
_entity_poly.pdbx_strand_id
1 'polypeptide(L)'
;RLVGSEMCIRDSLLITHDMGVVAELADNVAVMYMGNIVESGDARAVLTRSAHPYTRALLKSIPVLGRGKKQELEPIKGSTPDPYDRPKGCQFAPRCGYATEQCMQEMPPETEIESGHFCRCFHNLMGKEGQPDAGN
;
A
#
# COMPACT_ATOMS: atom_id res chain seq x y z
N ARG A 1 35.05 8.14 28.97
CA ARG A 1 35.26 8.36 27.54
C ARG A 1 35.06 7.01 26.85
N LEU A 2 33.84 6.77 26.38
CA LEU A 2 33.55 5.65 25.52
C LEU A 2 34.17 5.95 24.15
N VAL A 3 35.34 5.39 23.90
CA VAL A 3 35.98 5.38 22.60
C VAL A 3 35.52 4.09 21.94
N GLY A 4 34.72 4.22 20.94
CA GLY A 4 34.15 3.13 20.17
C GLY A 4 32.65 3.34 20.07
N SER A 5 32.24 4.31 19.24
CA SER A 5 30.92 4.21 18.65
C SER A 5 30.96 3.00 17.72
N GLU A 6 30.75 1.83 18.30
CA GLU A 6 30.18 0.77 17.53
C GLU A 6 28.85 1.34 17.05
N MET A 7 28.83 1.79 15.80
CA MET A 7 27.59 2.01 15.10
C MET A 7 26.94 0.63 15.09
N CYS A 8 26.11 0.38 16.10
CA CYS A 8 25.21 -0.77 16.06
C CYS A 8 24.28 -0.53 14.89
N ILE A 9 24.66 -1.02 13.73
CA ILE A 9 23.79 -1.14 12.58
C ILE A 9 22.78 -2.21 12.98
N ARG A 10 21.66 -1.77 13.54
CA ARG A 10 20.54 -2.63 13.86
C ARG A 10 19.49 -2.40 12.82
N ASP A 11 19.33 -3.36 11.93
CA ASP A 11 18.16 -3.41 11.08
C ASP A 11 16.99 -3.93 11.92
N SER A 12 15.87 -3.22 11.88
CA SER A 12 14.66 -3.58 12.59
C SER A 12 13.55 -3.85 11.57
N LEU A 13 12.88 -4.99 11.71
CA LEU A 13 11.66 -5.29 10.96
C LEU A 13 10.46 -5.04 11.88
N LEU A 14 9.64 -4.03 11.54
CA LEU A 14 8.43 -3.70 12.24
C LEU A 14 7.20 -4.18 11.45
N ILE A 15 6.38 -5.02 12.07
CA ILE A 15 5.09 -5.46 11.49
C ILE A 15 3.99 -4.72 12.25
N THR A 16 3.24 -3.89 11.55
CA THR A 16 2.18 -3.06 12.15
C THR A 16 1.10 -2.73 11.12
N HIS A 17 -0.08 -2.39 11.59
CA HIS A 17 -1.15 -1.79 10.80
C HIS A 17 -1.29 -0.28 11.03
N ASP A 18 -0.44 0.28 11.89
CA ASP A 18 -0.45 1.71 12.20
C ASP A 18 0.49 2.47 11.24
N MET A 19 -0.11 3.12 10.26
CA MET A 19 0.63 3.90 9.25
C MET A 19 1.25 5.17 9.82
N GLY A 20 0.76 5.68 10.95
CA GLY A 20 1.38 6.80 11.67
C GLY A 20 2.75 6.41 12.18
N VAL A 21 2.85 5.24 12.80
CA VAL A 21 4.12 4.67 13.27
C VAL A 21 5.06 4.39 12.10
N VAL A 22 4.53 3.84 11.00
CA VAL A 22 5.31 3.60 9.78
C VAL A 22 5.89 4.89 9.22
N ALA A 23 5.07 5.94 9.13
CA ALA A 23 5.50 7.24 8.60
C ALA A 23 6.62 7.89 9.43
N GLU A 24 6.66 7.61 10.72
CA GLU A 24 7.62 8.21 11.65
C GLU A 24 8.92 7.41 11.76
N LEU A 25 8.86 6.08 11.70
CA LEU A 25 9.99 5.21 12.03
C LEU A 25 10.59 4.44 10.85
N ALA A 26 9.85 4.25 9.75
CA ALA A 26 10.29 3.39 8.68
C ALA A 26 11.10 4.12 7.60
N ASP A 27 12.22 3.55 7.21
CA ASP A 27 12.97 3.97 6.03
C ASP A 27 12.36 3.35 4.76
N ASN A 28 12.02 2.07 4.82
CA ASN A 28 11.38 1.33 3.73
C ASN A 28 10.09 0.67 4.21
N VAL A 29 9.14 0.53 3.32
CA VAL A 29 7.82 -0.06 3.59
C VAL A 29 7.52 -1.14 2.56
N ALA A 30 6.95 -2.23 3.03
CA ALA A 30 6.32 -3.24 2.20
C ALA A 30 4.86 -3.39 2.63
N VAL A 31 3.94 -3.05 1.74
CA VAL A 31 2.50 -3.20 1.98
C VAL A 31 2.08 -4.60 1.57
N MET A 32 1.45 -5.31 2.50
CA MET A 32 1.03 -6.68 2.31
C MET A 32 -0.49 -6.79 2.28
N TYR A 33 -1.01 -7.57 1.34
CA TYR A 33 -2.41 -7.94 1.26
C TYR A 33 -2.56 -9.44 1.02
N MET A 34 -3.29 -10.12 1.89
CA MET A 34 -3.52 -11.58 1.85
C MET A 34 -2.24 -12.42 1.62
N GLY A 35 -1.15 -12.03 2.29
CA GLY A 35 0.13 -12.75 2.22
C GLY A 35 1.01 -12.39 1.03
N ASN A 36 0.61 -11.46 0.18
CA ASN A 36 1.43 -10.97 -0.93
C ASN A 36 1.82 -9.51 -0.73
N ILE A 37 3.07 -9.19 -1.05
CA ILE A 37 3.52 -7.80 -1.10
C ILE A 37 2.95 -7.19 -2.39
N VAL A 38 2.12 -6.16 -2.22
CA VAL A 38 1.46 -5.46 -3.33
C VAL A 38 2.19 -4.19 -3.73
N GLU A 39 2.92 -3.59 -2.80
CA GLU A 39 3.72 -2.39 -3.05
C GLU A 39 4.86 -2.32 -2.05
N SER A 40 6.05 -1.89 -2.49
CA SER A 40 7.21 -1.72 -1.61
C SER A 40 8.14 -0.64 -2.11
N GLY A 41 8.85 -0.01 -1.19
CA GLY A 41 9.83 1.02 -1.52
C GLY A 41 10.17 1.93 -0.35
N ASP A 42 10.81 3.05 -0.65
CA ASP A 42 11.06 4.11 0.31
C ASP A 42 9.75 4.55 0.98
N ALA A 43 9.75 4.67 2.31
CA ALA A 43 8.54 4.97 3.08
C ALA A 43 7.84 6.24 2.60
N ARG A 44 8.62 7.30 2.33
CA ARG A 44 8.07 8.57 1.85
C ARG A 44 7.42 8.41 0.47
N ALA A 45 8.07 7.66 -0.43
CA ALA A 45 7.53 7.41 -1.77
C ALA A 45 6.21 6.64 -1.70
N VAL A 46 6.17 5.54 -0.96
CA VAL A 46 4.95 4.71 -0.81
C VAL A 46 3.82 5.48 -0.14
N LEU A 47 4.11 6.27 0.89
CA LEU A 47 3.10 7.01 1.65
C LEU A 47 2.56 8.24 0.93
N THR A 48 3.37 8.92 0.10
CA THR A 48 2.96 10.15 -0.60
C THR A 48 2.53 9.89 -2.05
N ARG A 49 3.08 8.87 -2.68
CA ARG A 49 2.87 8.55 -4.10
C ARG A 49 2.49 7.09 -4.30
N SER A 50 1.59 6.60 -3.46
CA SER A 50 1.12 5.22 -3.52
C SER A 50 0.60 4.86 -4.93
N ALA A 51 1.08 3.74 -5.45
CA ALA A 51 0.75 3.26 -6.79
C ALA A 51 -0.32 2.18 -6.79
N HIS A 52 -0.36 1.34 -5.75
CA HIS A 52 -1.34 0.28 -5.65
C HIS A 52 -2.68 0.80 -5.11
N PRO A 53 -3.82 0.44 -5.71
CA PRO A 53 -5.15 0.87 -5.24
C PRO A 53 -5.41 0.54 -3.77
N TYR A 54 -4.95 -0.61 -3.28
CA TYR A 54 -5.08 -1.00 -1.88
C TYR A 54 -4.30 -0.06 -0.95
N THR A 55 -3.03 0.23 -1.27
CA THR A 55 -2.19 1.16 -0.48
C THR A 55 -2.85 2.52 -0.40
N ARG A 56 -3.36 3.03 -1.52
CA ARG A 56 -4.08 4.30 -1.57
C ARG A 56 -5.35 4.28 -0.72
N ALA A 57 -6.12 3.21 -0.76
CA ALA A 57 -7.31 3.05 0.06
C ALA A 57 -6.98 2.99 1.56
N LEU A 58 -5.91 2.28 1.94
CA LEU A 58 -5.40 2.27 3.31
C LEU A 58 -5.05 3.67 3.81
N LEU A 59 -4.30 4.44 3.00
CA LEU A 59 -3.90 5.80 3.36
C LEU A 59 -5.08 6.75 3.49
N LYS A 60 -6.12 6.59 2.68
CA LYS A 60 -7.37 7.35 2.78
C LYS A 60 -8.19 7.01 4.03
N SER A 61 -8.07 5.80 4.55
CA SER A 61 -8.81 5.36 5.74
C SER A 61 -8.20 5.81 7.06
N ILE A 62 -7.02 6.43 7.04
CA ILE A 62 -6.33 6.91 8.24
C ILE A 62 -6.81 8.32 8.58
N PRO A 63 -7.27 8.56 9.83
CA PRO A 63 -7.61 9.89 10.27
C PRO A 63 -6.35 10.76 10.35
N VAL A 64 -6.25 11.77 9.51
CA VAL A 64 -5.18 12.76 9.59
C VAL A 64 -5.50 13.73 10.73
N LEU A 65 -4.77 13.60 11.84
CA LEU A 65 -4.82 14.53 12.95
C LEU A 65 -4.41 15.92 12.45
N GLY A 66 -5.37 16.88 12.43
CA GLY A 66 -5.10 18.29 12.11
C GLY A 66 -5.69 18.84 10.82
N ARG A 67 -6.25 18.02 9.95
CA ARG A 67 -7.10 18.52 8.84
C ARG A 67 -8.55 18.51 9.29
N GLY A 68 -9.14 19.73 9.28
CA GLY A 68 -10.48 19.98 9.82
C GLY A 68 -11.56 18.99 9.35
N LYS A 69 -12.58 18.90 10.15
CA LYS A 69 -13.79 18.05 10.27
C LYS A 69 -14.53 17.53 9.01
N LYS A 70 -13.93 17.42 7.83
CA LYS A 70 -14.65 17.05 6.58
C LYS A 70 -13.99 16.00 5.71
N GLN A 71 -13.05 15.21 6.22
CA GLN A 71 -12.65 14.01 5.49
C GLN A 71 -13.50 12.85 6.01
N GLU A 72 -14.57 12.53 5.28
CA GLU A 72 -15.28 11.28 5.47
C GLU A 72 -14.26 10.16 5.27
N LEU A 73 -14.04 9.37 6.32
CA LEU A 73 -13.23 8.18 6.23
C LEU A 73 -13.95 7.22 5.28
N GLU A 74 -13.44 7.07 4.06
CA GLU A 74 -13.99 6.09 3.12
C GLU A 74 -13.49 4.70 3.52
N PRO A 75 -14.36 3.85 4.09
CA PRO A 75 -13.97 2.47 4.36
C PRO A 75 -13.71 1.75 3.03
N ILE A 76 -12.71 0.87 3.02
CA ILE A 76 -12.46 0.01 1.86
C ILE A 76 -13.69 -0.84 1.63
N LYS A 77 -14.39 -0.61 0.52
CA LYS A 77 -15.63 -1.30 0.16
C LYS A 77 -15.42 -2.82 0.04
N GLY A 78 -16.46 -3.56 0.39
CA GLY A 78 -16.49 -5.02 0.29
C GLY A 78 -15.83 -5.77 1.45
N SER A 79 -16.09 -7.06 1.52
CA SER A 79 -15.49 -7.97 2.51
C SER A 79 -14.12 -8.43 2.05
N THR A 80 -13.25 -8.70 3.01
CA THR A 80 -11.99 -9.41 2.70
C THR A 80 -12.34 -10.80 2.16
N PRO A 81 -11.77 -11.22 1.02
CA PRO A 81 -11.99 -12.56 0.49
C PRO A 81 -11.64 -13.63 1.52
N ASP A 82 -12.30 -14.78 1.43
CA ASP A 82 -11.96 -15.92 2.27
C ASP A 82 -10.50 -16.33 2.02
N PRO A 83 -9.68 -16.50 3.07
CA PRO A 83 -8.31 -16.97 2.93
C PRO A 83 -8.18 -18.32 2.22
N TYR A 84 -9.25 -19.12 2.25
CA TYR A 84 -9.31 -20.45 1.63
C TYR A 84 -9.85 -20.42 0.20
N ASP A 85 -10.56 -19.34 -0.19
CA ASP A 85 -11.09 -19.14 -1.56
C ASP A 85 -10.44 -17.90 -2.18
N ARG A 86 -9.15 -18.02 -2.49
CA ARG A 86 -8.37 -16.92 -3.05
C ARG A 86 -8.63 -16.76 -4.55
N PRO A 87 -8.83 -15.52 -5.03
CA PRO A 87 -8.85 -15.26 -6.46
C PRO A 87 -7.56 -15.77 -7.14
N LYS A 88 -7.69 -16.30 -8.34
CA LYS A 88 -6.53 -16.75 -9.15
C LYS A 88 -5.63 -15.59 -9.56
N GLY A 89 -6.21 -14.43 -9.77
CA GLY A 89 -5.52 -13.21 -10.14
C GLY A 89 -5.16 -12.32 -8.96
N CYS A 90 -5.24 -11.02 -9.17
CA CYS A 90 -4.98 -10.04 -8.12
C CYS A 90 -5.97 -10.22 -6.96
N GLN A 91 -5.47 -10.46 -5.77
CA GLN A 91 -6.32 -10.75 -4.60
C GLN A 91 -7.17 -9.55 -4.16
N PHE A 92 -6.74 -8.34 -4.51
CA PHE A 92 -7.51 -7.12 -4.24
C PHE A 92 -8.55 -6.82 -5.33
N ALA A 93 -8.51 -7.49 -6.48
CA ALA A 93 -9.40 -7.23 -7.61
C ALA A 93 -10.91 -7.18 -7.25
N PRO A 94 -11.47 -8.07 -6.39
CA PRO A 94 -12.87 -8.00 -6.01
C PRO A 94 -13.30 -6.72 -5.29
N ARG A 95 -12.34 -5.99 -4.73
CA ARG A 95 -12.55 -4.76 -3.96
C ARG A 95 -11.97 -3.52 -4.65
N CYS A 96 -11.34 -3.71 -5.80
CA CYS A 96 -10.61 -2.67 -6.51
C CYS A 96 -11.54 -1.96 -7.50
N GLY A 97 -11.69 -0.64 -7.37
CA GLY A 97 -12.47 0.17 -8.32
C GLY A 97 -11.86 0.25 -9.73
N TYR A 98 -10.61 -0.18 -9.89
CA TYR A 98 -9.89 -0.19 -11.17
C TYR A 98 -9.71 -1.60 -11.75
N ALA A 99 -10.38 -2.60 -11.16
CA ALA A 99 -10.23 -3.99 -11.57
C ALA A 99 -10.72 -4.20 -13.00
N THR A 100 -9.94 -4.95 -13.77
CA THR A 100 -10.31 -5.44 -15.10
C THR A 100 -10.40 -6.96 -15.09
N GLU A 101 -10.90 -7.54 -16.17
CA GLU A 101 -10.96 -8.99 -16.32
C GLU A 101 -9.59 -9.65 -16.18
N GLN A 102 -8.54 -9.01 -16.69
CA GLN A 102 -7.17 -9.48 -16.52
C GLN A 102 -6.77 -9.56 -15.04
N CYS A 103 -7.17 -8.58 -14.23
CA CYS A 103 -6.90 -8.59 -12.80
C CYS A 103 -7.55 -9.77 -12.06
N MET A 104 -8.66 -10.29 -12.58
CA MET A 104 -9.35 -11.44 -12.01
C MET A 104 -8.69 -12.77 -12.38
N GLN A 105 -8.05 -12.82 -13.54
CA GLN A 105 -7.48 -14.06 -14.12
C GLN A 105 -6.01 -14.25 -13.80
N GLU A 106 -5.24 -13.16 -13.73
CA GLU A 106 -3.80 -13.19 -13.60
C GLU A 106 -3.31 -12.35 -12.42
N MET A 107 -2.29 -12.87 -11.73
CA MET A 107 -1.58 -12.12 -10.71
C MET A 107 -0.61 -11.14 -11.37
N PRO A 108 -0.71 -9.82 -11.10
CA PRO A 108 0.24 -8.86 -11.64
C PRO A 108 1.67 -9.18 -11.22
N PRO A 109 2.64 -9.10 -12.15
CA PRO A 109 4.04 -9.22 -11.79
C PRO A 109 4.47 -8.02 -10.95
N GLU A 110 5.52 -8.21 -10.16
CA GLU A 110 6.19 -7.11 -9.49
C GLU A 110 6.94 -6.27 -10.52
N THR A 111 6.60 -5.00 -10.60
CA THR A 111 7.18 -4.06 -11.56
C THR A 111 7.79 -2.89 -10.81
N GLU A 112 9.03 -2.55 -11.14
CA GLU A 112 9.65 -1.32 -10.67
C GLU A 112 9.05 -0.14 -11.43
N ILE A 113 8.38 0.75 -10.70
CA ILE A 113 7.69 1.93 -11.26
C ILE A 113 8.52 3.21 -11.16
N GLU A 114 9.36 3.28 -10.15
CA GLU A 114 10.41 4.28 -9.94
C GLU A 114 11.60 3.58 -9.29
N SER A 115 12.78 4.20 -9.29
CA SER A 115 13.98 3.65 -8.66
C SER A 115 13.70 3.21 -7.21
N GLY A 116 13.75 1.91 -6.96
CA GLY A 116 13.49 1.30 -5.66
C GLY A 116 12.03 1.30 -5.21
N HIS A 117 11.08 1.64 -6.09
CA HIS A 117 9.64 1.59 -5.81
C HIS A 117 8.96 0.53 -6.69
N PHE A 118 8.46 -0.52 -6.07
CA PHE A 118 7.89 -1.69 -6.73
C PHE A 118 6.38 -1.77 -6.47
N CYS A 119 5.64 -2.20 -7.47
CA CYS A 119 4.19 -2.37 -7.39
C CYS A 119 3.72 -3.61 -8.17
N ARG A 120 2.79 -4.36 -7.59
CA ARG A 120 2.09 -5.49 -8.24
C ARG A 120 0.71 -5.06 -8.70
N CYS A 121 0.64 -4.29 -9.78
CA CYS A 121 -0.62 -3.82 -10.32
C CYS A 121 -0.52 -3.59 -11.83
N PHE A 122 -1.49 -4.11 -12.61
CA PHE A 122 -1.59 -3.81 -14.04
C PHE A 122 -1.98 -2.34 -14.30
N HIS A 123 -2.67 -1.71 -13.35
CA HIS A 123 -3.19 -0.36 -13.44
C HIS A 123 -2.64 0.51 -12.32
N ASN A 124 -1.31 0.62 -12.21
CA ASN A 124 -0.72 1.46 -11.18
C ASN A 124 -1.25 2.91 -11.28
N LEU A 125 -1.42 3.52 -10.11
CA LEU A 125 -2.02 4.85 -9.98
C LEU A 125 -0.97 5.97 -9.94
N MET A 126 0.30 5.70 -10.28
CA MET A 126 1.34 6.71 -10.35
C MET A 126 0.96 7.81 -11.35
N GLY A 127 1.01 9.06 -10.89
CA GLY A 127 0.66 10.20 -11.72
C GLY A 127 -0.84 10.42 -11.98
N LYS A 128 -1.71 9.59 -11.42
CA LYS A 128 -3.16 9.76 -11.50
C LYS A 128 -3.71 10.41 -10.24
N GLU A 129 -3.16 11.55 -9.86
CA GLU A 129 -3.74 12.37 -8.80
C GLU A 129 -5.04 12.97 -9.30
N GLY A 130 -6.14 12.69 -8.63
CA GLY A 130 -7.42 13.37 -8.81
C GLY A 130 -8.45 12.70 -9.71
N GLN A 131 -8.26 11.48 -10.20
CA GLN A 131 -9.39 10.74 -10.75
C GLN A 131 -10.23 10.14 -9.61
N PRO A 132 -11.52 10.51 -9.49
CA PRO A 132 -12.41 9.87 -8.54
C PRO A 132 -12.48 8.38 -8.86
N ASP A 133 -12.53 7.56 -7.82
CA ASP A 133 -12.83 6.15 -7.95
C ASP A 133 -14.02 6.02 -8.89
N ALA A 134 -13.84 5.25 -9.97
CA ALA A 134 -14.93 4.95 -10.88
C ALA A 134 -15.97 4.15 -10.08
N GLY A 135 -16.83 4.91 -9.40
CA GLY A 135 -17.95 4.37 -8.66
C GLY A 135 -18.96 3.82 -9.65
N ASN A 136 -19.20 2.55 -9.58
CA ASN A 136 -20.41 1.95 -10.09
C ASN A 136 -21.15 1.32 -8.93
#